data_1896088a3f79a8311bb127d5afec4359
#
_entry.id   1896088a3f79a8311bb127d5afec4359
#
_cell.length_a   1.000
_cell.length_b   1.000
_cell.length_c   1.000
_cell.angle_alpha   90.00
_cell.angle_beta   90.00
_cell.angle_gamma   90.00
#
_symmetry.space_group_name_H-M   'P 1'
#
loop_
_entity.id
_entity.type
_entity.pdbx_description
1 polymer ?
#
loop_
_entity_poly.entity_id
_entity_poly.type
_entity_poly.pdbx_seq_one_letter_code
_entity_poly.pdbx_strand_id
1 'polypeptide(L)'
;MALSSPGGTHLRGVQTARGPVGAASLGQVLMHEHVFVLTAEVQQNYPEEWGDEDDRVADAVRRLRELPANGISTIVDVTVIGQGRDIPRIKRIADQVPELNIVVATGLYTFDAVPLFFWQRPRATMTEFFVRDITEGITGTGIKAGMLKCAVDAKGLTEGVEHVLRSVARAHVATGGTPVTIHTHAAGQHGQAIVEVLKEEGVDLNRVVLGHSGDAVREPDYLAAMADTGLTLGMDRFGIDHFATFQQRSDLVVEMCRRGYAGRMVLAHDTCCYIDWFGPGRLDDLKNWHYLHVTQDVLPYLREHGVPQSDIDRMLTANPARILAG
;
A
#
# COMPACT_ATOMS: atom_id res chain seq x y z
N MET A 1 -10.86 49.49 1.71
CA MET A 1 -11.20 48.14 2.15
C MET A 1 -10.76 47.17 1.04
N ALA A 2 -9.59 46.59 1.19
CA ALA A 2 -9.07 45.62 0.21
C ALA A 2 -9.57 44.22 0.60
N LEU A 3 -10.26 43.58 -0.34
CA LEU A 3 -10.71 42.19 -0.22
C LEU A 3 -9.50 41.26 -0.31
N SER A 4 -9.20 40.59 0.78
CA SER A 4 -8.22 39.51 0.84
C SER A 4 -8.70 38.32 0.02
N SER A 5 -7.94 37.89 -0.98
CA SER A 5 -8.15 36.67 -1.74
C SER A 5 -7.98 35.44 -0.84
N PRO A 6 -8.94 34.51 -0.80
CA PRO A 6 -8.73 33.19 -0.19
C PRO A 6 -8.32 32.22 -1.28
N GLY A 7 -7.07 31.74 -1.28
CA GLY A 7 -6.66 30.78 -2.30
C GLY A 7 -5.22 30.27 -2.14
N GLY A 8 -4.76 30.05 -0.93
CA GLY A 8 -3.60 29.19 -0.72
C GLY A 8 -4.07 27.76 -0.57
N THR A 9 -3.92 26.91 -1.59
CA THR A 9 -3.98 25.45 -1.44
C THR A 9 -2.85 25.04 -0.49
N HIS A 10 -3.15 24.97 0.81
CA HIS A 10 -2.29 24.29 1.75
C HIS A 10 -2.25 22.82 1.33
N LEU A 11 -1.20 22.40 0.63
CA LEU A 11 -0.88 21.00 0.44
C LEU A 11 -0.90 20.33 1.82
N ARG A 12 -1.83 19.44 2.04
CA ARG A 12 -1.92 18.70 3.31
C ARG A 12 -0.64 17.87 3.44
N GLY A 13 0.03 17.96 4.60
CA GLY A 13 1.19 17.13 4.85
C GLY A 13 0.80 15.65 4.85
N VAL A 14 1.66 14.79 4.29
CA VAL A 14 1.47 13.33 4.29
C VAL A 14 1.79 12.81 5.69
N GLN A 15 0.85 12.07 6.28
CA GLN A 15 1.01 11.49 7.62
C GLN A 15 2.01 10.34 7.59
N THR A 16 2.98 10.37 8.49
CA THR A 16 3.97 9.31 8.69
C THR A 16 4.01 8.87 10.16
N ALA A 17 4.69 7.78 10.46
CA ALA A 17 4.88 7.28 11.82
C ALA A 17 5.63 8.27 12.75
N ARG A 18 6.25 9.32 12.19
CA ARG A 18 6.92 10.41 12.97
C ARG A 18 6.24 11.77 12.81
N GLY A 19 5.01 11.78 12.30
CA GLY A 19 4.27 13.02 12.05
C GLY A 19 4.21 13.40 10.56
N PRO A 20 3.55 14.51 10.23
CA PRO A 20 3.34 14.92 8.85
C PRO A 20 4.62 15.45 8.19
N VAL A 21 4.80 15.10 6.91
CA VAL A 21 5.88 15.61 6.05
C VAL A 21 5.31 16.27 4.81
N GLY A 22 6.05 17.23 4.22
CA GLY A 22 5.67 17.81 2.94
C GLY A 22 5.82 16.82 1.77
N ALA A 23 5.05 16.99 0.70
CA ALA A 23 5.14 16.14 -0.49
C ALA A 23 6.57 16.03 -1.07
N ALA A 24 7.33 17.12 -1.05
CA ALA A 24 8.71 17.15 -1.52
C ALA A 24 9.67 16.29 -0.65
N SER A 25 9.32 16.02 0.60
CA SER A 25 10.12 15.21 1.51
C SER A 25 9.86 13.72 1.37
N LEU A 26 8.91 13.29 0.53
CA LEU A 26 8.64 11.88 0.29
C LEU A 26 9.78 11.19 -0.49
N GLY A 27 10.47 11.90 -1.39
CA GLY A 27 11.49 11.33 -2.26
C GLY A 27 10.96 10.19 -3.11
N GLN A 28 11.76 9.16 -3.33
CA GLN A 28 11.31 7.93 -3.97
C GLN A 28 10.53 7.07 -2.97
N VAL A 29 9.38 6.57 -3.40
CA VAL A 29 8.40 5.88 -2.55
C VAL A 29 8.10 4.48 -3.07
N LEU A 30 8.20 3.49 -2.19
CA LEU A 30 7.63 2.16 -2.41
C LEU A 30 6.20 2.16 -1.85
N MET A 31 5.21 2.03 -2.73
CA MET A 31 3.80 2.32 -2.40
C MET A 31 3.04 1.14 -1.77
N HIS A 32 3.66 -0.03 -1.65
CA HIS A 32 3.02 -1.22 -1.10
C HIS A 32 4.07 -2.13 -0.46
N GLU A 33 4.32 -1.89 0.81
CA GLU A 33 5.21 -2.71 1.63
C GLU A 33 4.55 -3.03 2.98
N HIS A 34 5.15 -3.91 3.73
CA HIS A 34 4.80 -4.23 5.11
C HIS A 34 6.07 -4.20 5.97
N VAL A 35 5.97 -3.90 7.25
CA VAL A 35 7.06 -4.19 8.18
C VAL A 35 6.87 -5.58 8.78
N PHE A 36 5.67 -5.85 9.31
CA PHE A 36 5.31 -7.17 9.84
C PHE A 36 3.89 -7.55 9.42
N VAL A 37 3.70 -8.79 9.02
CA VAL A 37 2.39 -9.38 8.75
C VAL A 37 2.17 -10.55 9.71
N LEU A 38 1.15 -10.44 10.56
CA LEU A 38 0.92 -11.36 11.68
C LEU A 38 -0.54 -11.74 11.81
N THR A 39 -0.77 -12.94 12.34
CA THR A 39 -2.03 -13.33 12.92
C THR A 39 -2.02 -12.94 14.41
N ALA A 40 -2.63 -11.80 14.74
CA ALA A 40 -2.54 -11.20 16.08
C ALA A 40 -2.93 -12.17 17.22
N GLU A 41 -3.95 -12.98 17.01
CA GLU A 41 -4.38 -13.99 18.01
C GLU A 41 -3.34 -15.09 18.18
N VAL A 42 -2.63 -15.48 17.11
CA VAL A 42 -1.52 -16.45 17.21
C VAL A 42 -0.37 -15.85 17.99
N GLN A 43 0.07 -14.65 17.64
CA GLN A 43 1.13 -13.96 18.38
C GLN A 43 0.80 -13.81 19.87
N GLN A 44 -0.45 -13.49 20.20
CA GLN A 44 -0.88 -13.30 21.60
C GLN A 44 -0.93 -14.59 22.41
N ASN A 45 -1.33 -15.71 21.80
CA ASN A 45 -1.56 -16.98 22.51
C ASN A 45 -0.39 -17.98 22.34
N TYR A 46 0.45 -17.80 21.34
CA TYR A 46 1.61 -18.62 21.01
C TYR A 46 2.82 -17.71 20.72
N PRO A 47 3.30 -16.95 21.73
CA PRO A 47 4.36 -15.95 21.54
C PRO A 47 5.69 -16.53 21.06
N GLU A 48 5.92 -17.84 21.26
CA GLU A 48 7.07 -18.56 20.74
C GLU A 48 7.14 -18.58 19.21
N GLU A 49 6.00 -18.53 18.51
CA GLU A 49 5.96 -18.44 17.04
C GLU A 49 6.46 -17.08 16.54
N TRP A 50 6.21 -16.02 17.31
CA TRP A 50 6.76 -14.69 17.02
C TRP A 50 8.23 -14.58 17.40
N GLY A 51 8.64 -15.16 18.52
CA GLY A 51 9.96 -15.08 19.11
C GLY A 51 10.20 -13.77 19.88
N ASP A 52 11.48 -13.37 19.99
CA ASP A 52 11.84 -12.18 20.74
C ASP A 52 11.49 -10.88 19.99
N GLU A 53 10.77 -10.00 20.67
CA GLU A 53 10.30 -8.71 20.13
C GLU A 53 11.46 -7.78 19.79
N ASP A 54 12.53 -7.74 20.62
CA ASP A 54 13.66 -6.85 20.42
C ASP A 54 14.50 -7.30 19.23
N ASP A 55 14.68 -8.60 19.05
CA ASP A 55 15.35 -9.19 17.88
C ASP A 55 14.59 -8.88 16.58
N ARG A 56 13.25 -9.01 16.59
CA ARG A 56 12.41 -8.68 15.43
C ARG A 56 12.50 -7.20 15.06
N VAL A 57 12.43 -6.32 16.05
CA VAL A 57 12.58 -4.87 15.85
C VAL A 57 13.97 -4.54 15.35
N ALA A 58 15.03 -5.14 15.92
CA ALA A 58 16.41 -4.91 15.47
C ALA A 58 16.63 -5.37 14.01
N ASP A 59 16.07 -6.53 13.61
CA ASP A 59 16.15 -7.00 12.23
C ASP A 59 15.41 -6.05 11.27
N ALA A 60 14.20 -5.59 11.62
CA ALA A 60 13.45 -4.62 10.83
C ALA A 60 14.22 -3.30 10.68
N VAL A 61 14.77 -2.76 11.75
CA VAL A 61 15.61 -1.55 11.72
C VAL A 61 16.82 -1.72 10.81
N ARG A 62 17.49 -2.88 10.88
CA ARG A 62 18.64 -3.20 10.01
C ARG A 62 18.25 -3.17 8.53
N ARG A 63 17.18 -3.88 8.16
CA ARG A 63 16.70 -3.95 6.77
C ARG A 63 16.21 -2.61 6.24
N LEU A 64 15.45 -1.87 7.04
CA LEU A 64 14.89 -0.59 6.62
C LEU A 64 15.94 0.52 6.50
N ARG A 65 17.06 0.46 7.26
CA ARG A 65 18.20 1.38 7.09
C ARG A 65 18.90 1.27 5.75
N GLU A 66 18.76 0.15 5.05
CA GLU A 66 19.35 -0.04 3.73
C GLU A 66 18.62 0.77 2.65
N LEU A 67 17.33 1.09 2.86
CA LEU A 67 16.49 1.76 1.87
C LEU A 67 16.99 3.17 1.50
N PRO A 68 17.26 4.09 2.45
CA PRO A 68 17.78 5.41 2.10
C PRO A 68 19.12 5.38 1.37
N ALA A 69 20.01 4.44 1.71
CA ALA A 69 21.27 4.25 1.02
C ALA A 69 21.10 3.77 -0.44
N ASN A 70 19.93 3.20 -0.76
CA ASN A 70 19.56 2.75 -2.10
C ASN A 70 18.52 3.69 -2.79
N GLY A 71 18.38 4.92 -2.30
CA GLY A 71 17.59 5.98 -2.92
C GLY A 71 16.10 6.01 -2.55
N ILE A 72 15.63 5.10 -1.69
CA ILE A 72 14.24 5.07 -1.23
C ILE A 72 14.11 5.89 0.06
N SER A 73 13.27 6.91 0.04
CA SER A 73 13.05 7.81 1.17
C SER A 73 11.75 7.55 1.92
N THR A 74 10.82 6.80 1.31
CA THR A 74 9.51 6.53 1.91
C THR A 74 9.03 5.13 1.56
N ILE A 75 8.44 4.43 2.53
CA ILE A 75 7.62 3.25 2.31
C ILE A 75 6.19 3.51 2.78
N VAL A 76 5.22 2.87 2.14
CA VAL A 76 3.84 2.80 2.61
C VAL A 76 3.62 1.41 3.19
N ASP A 77 3.58 1.33 4.53
CA ASP A 77 3.24 0.10 5.26
C ASP A 77 1.72 -0.04 5.26
N VAL A 78 1.23 -0.92 4.39
CA VAL A 78 -0.21 -1.12 4.19
C VAL A 78 -0.81 -2.18 5.11
N THR A 79 -0.15 -2.49 6.22
CA THR A 79 -0.61 -3.42 7.24
C THR A 79 -1.80 -2.84 8.02
N VAL A 80 -2.92 -3.57 8.07
CA VAL A 80 -4.18 -3.15 8.68
C VAL A 80 -4.77 -4.21 9.62
N ILE A 81 -6.00 -4.00 10.12
CA ILE A 81 -6.74 -5.00 10.90
C ILE A 81 -6.87 -6.28 10.06
N GLY A 82 -6.57 -7.42 10.64
CA GLY A 82 -6.49 -8.72 9.96
C GLY A 82 -5.10 -9.10 9.47
N GLN A 83 -4.11 -8.18 9.61
CA GLN A 83 -2.71 -8.41 9.25
C GLN A 83 -1.75 -8.16 10.44
N GLY A 84 -2.26 -8.05 11.67
CA GLY A 84 -1.45 -7.84 12.87
C GLY A 84 -0.86 -6.43 13.01
N ARG A 85 -1.56 -5.40 12.51
CA ARG A 85 -1.13 -4.00 12.65
C ARG A 85 -0.81 -3.63 14.10
N ASP A 86 0.42 -3.15 14.35
CA ASP A 86 0.89 -2.67 15.65
C ASP A 86 1.64 -1.34 15.47
N ILE A 87 0.95 -0.23 15.71
CA ILE A 87 1.51 1.11 15.50
C ILE A 87 2.54 1.51 16.56
N PRO A 88 2.42 1.15 17.85
CA PRO A 88 3.51 1.32 18.81
C PRO A 88 4.83 0.68 18.36
N ARG A 89 4.78 -0.53 17.80
CA ARG A 89 5.95 -1.24 17.26
C ARG A 89 6.52 -0.50 16.04
N ILE A 90 5.67 -0.08 15.11
CA ILE A 90 6.10 0.71 13.94
C ILE A 90 6.75 2.03 14.35
N LYS A 91 6.20 2.71 15.37
CA LYS A 91 6.82 3.94 15.92
C LYS A 91 8.21 3.67 16.47
N ARG A 92 8.38 2.61 17.25
CA ARG A 92 9.67 2.20 17.82
C ARG A 92 10.73 1.97 16.74
N ILE A 93 10.33 1.41 15.59
CA ILE A 93 11.21 1.20 14.44
C ILE A 93 11.48 2.53 13.72
N ALA A 94 10.45 3.32 13.43
CA ALA A 94 10.57 4.59 12.72
C ALA A 94 11.48 5.59 13.46
N ASP A 95 11.45 5.60 14.79
CA ASP A 95 12.32 6.45 15.63
C ASP A 95 13.80 6.05 15.47
N GLN A 96 14.11 4.83 15.09
CA GLN A 96 15.47 4.32 14.90
C GLN A 96 15.95 4.42 13.44
N VAL A 97 15.07 4.76 12.49
CA VAL A 97 15.39 4.94 11.06
C VAL A 97 14.89 6.32 10.60
N PRO A 98 15.48 7.41 11.12
CA PRO A 98 14.97 8.76 10.89
C PRO A 98 15.06 9.23 9.43
N GLU A 99 15.88 8.61 8.61
CA GLU A 99 16.06 8.92 7.19
C GLU A 99 14.95 8.34 6.31
N LEU A 100 14.15 7.38 6.82
CA LEU A 100 13.07 6.74 6.10
C LEU A 100 11.71 7.21 6.64
N ASN A 101 10.83 7.69 5.78
CA ASN A 101 9.44 7.92 6.12
C ASN A 101 8.67 6.60 6.05
N ILE A 102 7.84 6.33 7.05
CA ILE A 102 6.91 5.19 7.05
C ILE A 102 5.49 5.75 7.13
N VAL A 103 4.75 5.64 6.03
CA VAL A 103 3.31 5.95 5.99
C VAL A 103 2.56 4.71 6.46
N VAL A 104 1.72 4.84 7.48
CA VAL A 104 0.94 3.72 8.01
C VAL A 104 -0.49 3.75 7.49
N ALA A 105 -1.16 2.59 7.47
CA ALA A 105 -2.50 2.45 6.93
C ALA A 105 -3.56 2.14 7.99
N THR A 106 -4.82 2.39 7.62
CA THR A 106 -6.00 1.87 8.31
C THR A 106 -6.93 1.18 7.32
N GLY A 107 -7.74 0.28 7.82
CA GLY A 107 -8.63 -0.54 7.02
C GLY A 107 -8.83 -1.93 7.61
N LEU A 108 -9.36 -2.83 6.80
CA LEU A 108 -9.56 -4.24 7.19
C LEU A 108 -9.23 -5.16 6.02
N TYR A 109 -8.46 -6.20 6.32
CA TYR A 109 -8.05 -7.21 5.36
C TYR A 109 -8.86 -8.50 5.59
N THR A 110 -9.71 -8.83 4.65
CA THR A 110 -10.48 -10.08 4.60
C THR A 110 -10.80 -10.44 3.16
N PHE A 111 -10.97 -11.74 2.88
CA PHE A 111 -11.31 -12.26 1.57
C PHE A 111 -12.76 -12.76 1.47
N ASP A 112 -13.52 -12.66 2.56
CA ASP A 112 -14.91 -13.16 2.58
C ASP A 112 -15.76 -12.40 3.62
N ALA A 113 -15.82 -12.91 4.85
CA ALA A 113 -16.64 -12.36 5.91
C ALA A 113 -15.88 -11.33 6.75
N VAL A 114 -16.59 -10.36 7.31
CA VAL A 114 -16.03 -9.47 8.32
C VAL A 114 -15.92 -10.19 9.68
N PRO A 115 -14.94 -9.79 10.54
CA PRO A 115 -14.88 -10.29 11.91
C PRO A 115 -16.20 -10.10 12.66
N LEU A 116 -16.53 -11.03 13.57
CA LEU A 116 -17.78 -11.01 14.37
C LEU A 116 -18.00 -9.67 15.08
N PHE A 117 -16.92 -9.00 15.48
CA PHE A 117 -17.01 -7.66 16.06
C PHE A 117 -17.77 -6.67 15.18
N PHE A 118 -17.51 -6.65 13.87
CA PHE A 118 -18.19 -5.76 12.92
C PHE A 118 -19.53 -6.34 12.44
N TRP A 119 -19.64 -7.66 12.39
CA TRP A 119 -20.90 -8.32 12.03
C TRP A 119 -22.05 -7.96 12.97
N GLN A 120 -21.76 -7.86 14.28
CA GLN A 120 -22.74 -7.59 15.33
C GLN A 120 -23.00 -6.09 15.56
N ARG A 121 -22.42 -5.20 14.80
CA ARG A 121 -22.51 -3.75 14.97
C ARG A 121 -23.11 -3.07 13.74
N PRO A 122 -23.61 -1.80 13.89
CA PRO A 122 -24.03 -1.01 12.74
C PRO A 122 -22.92 -0.92 11.69
N ARG A 123 -23.27 -1.01 10.41
CA ARG A 123 -22.30 -0.96 9.30
C ARG A 123 -21.42 0.29 9.33
N ALA A 124 -21.91 1.41 9.86
CA ALA A 124 -21.17 2.66 9.99
C ALA A 124 -19.96 2.56 10.95
N THR A 125 -20.00 1.64 11.94
CA THR A 125 -18.95 1.50 12.95
C THR A 125 -17.57 1.30 12.33
N MET A 126 -17.46 0.53 11.24
CA MET A 126 -16.20 0.30 10.55
C MET A 126 -15.66 1.59 9.91
N THR A 127 -16.50 2.36 9.23
CA THR A 127 -16.14 3.67 8.68
C THR A 127 -15.68 4.63 9.79
N GLU A 128 -16.39 4.67 10.92
CA GLU A 128 -16.04 5.52 12.07
C GLU A 128 -14.67 5.20 12.63
N PHE A 129 -14.30 3.90 12.69
CA PHE A 129 -12.98 3.48 13.13
C PHE A 129 -11.88 3.97 12.18
N PHE A 130 -12.09 3.83 10.88
CA PHE A 130 -11.11 4.29 9.88
C PHE A 130 -10.96 5.81 9.89
N VAL A 131 -12.06 6.54 10.00
CA VAL A 131 -12.06 8.01 10.12
C VAL A 131 -11.29 8.45 11.37
N ARG A 132 -11.54 7.82 12.52
CA ARG A 132 -10.83 8.11 13.77
C ARG A 132 -9.33 7.87 13.63
N ASP A 133 -8.92 6.74 13.04
CA ASP A 133 -7.51 6.42 12.81
C ASP A 133 -6.80 7.48 11.92
N ILE A 134 -7.53 8.12 11.01
CA ILE A 134 -7.02 9.17 10.11
C ILE A 134 -7.03 10.54 10.80
N THR A 135 -8.04 10.85 11.60
CA THR A 135 -8.24 12.21 12.15
C THR A 135 -7.64 12.40 13.53
N GLU A 136 -7.67 11.37 14.38
CA GLU A 136 -7.23 11.44 15.78
C GLU A 136 -5.92 10.66 16.00
N GLY A 137 -5.77 9.51 15.36
CA GLY A 137 -4.62 8.62 15.49
C GLY A 137 -4.99 7.21 15.98
N ILE A 138 -4.06 6.29 15.77
CA ILE A 138 -4.24 4.86 16.00
C ILE A 138 -3.75 4.49 17.40
N THR A 139 -4.53 3.67 18.12
CA THR A 139 -4.12 3.07 19.42
C THR A 139 -3.66 4.11 20.47
N GLY A 140 -4.17 5.33 20.42
CA GLY A 140 -3.77 6.40 21.35
C GLY A 140 -2.35 6.93 21.16
N THR A 141 -1.66 6.55 20.09
CA THR A 141 -0.27 6.99 19.79
C THR A 141 -0.20 8.40 19.24
N GLY A 142 -1.31 8.97 18.74
CA GLY A 142 -1.36 10.19 17.96
C GLY A 142 -0.86 10.03 16.51
N ILE A 143 -0.35 8.87 16.13
CA ILE A 143 0.06 8.54 14.75
C ILE A 143 -1.18 8.31 13.91
N LYS A 144 -1.34 9.10 12.86
CA LYS A 144 -2.49 9.07 11.96
C LYS A 144 -2.20 8.23 10.74
N ALA A 145 -3.22 7.50 10.27
CA ALA A 145 -3.12 6.77 9.02
C ALA A 145 -3.03 7.75 7.83
N GLY A 146 -2.07 7.51 6.93
CA GLY A 146 -1.92 8.22 5.66
C GLY A 146 -2.47 7.47 4.46
N MET A 147 -2.96 6.23 4.66
CA MET A 147 -3.50 5.36 3.62
C MET A 147 -4.67 4.53 4.16
N LEU A 148 -5.67 4.30 3.32
CA LEU A 148 -6.74 3.32 3.53
C LEU A 148 -6.40 2.02 2.79
N LYS A 149 -6.73 0.86 3.37
CA LYS A 149 -6.50 -0.46 2.76
C LYS A 149 -7.70 -1.38 2.93
N CYS A 150 -8.04 -2.08 1.84
CA CYS A 150 -8.93 -3.23 1.85
C CYS A 150 -8.47 -4.31 0.85
N ALA A 151 -9.25 -5.38 0.72
CA ALA A 151 -8.94 -6.48 -0.19
C ALA A 151 -10.17 -6.94 -0.95
N VAL A 152 -9.99 -7.27 -2.23
CA VAL A 152 -10.95 -7.97 -3.10
C VAL A 152 -10.18 -9.11 -3.78
N ASP A 153 -10.19 -10.27 -3.15
CA ASP A 153 -9.45 -11.44 -3.63
C ASP A 153 -10.28 -12.33 -4.57
N ALA A 154 -9.89 -13.57 -4.78
CA ALA A 154 -10.46 -14.51 -5.76
C ALA A 154 -11.99 -14.66 -5.71
N LYS A 155 -12.61 -14.52 -4.54
CA LYS A 155 -14.08 -14.57 -4.39
C LYS A 155 -14.81 -13.31 -4.87
N GLY A 156 -14.08 -12.24 -5.18
CA GLY A 156 -14.65 -10.95 -5.58
C GLY A 156 -15.40 -10.26 -4.45
N LEU A 157 -16.46 -9.54 -4.79
CA LEU A 157 -17.28 -8.75 -3.86
C LEU A 157 -18.32 -9.63 -3.14
N THR A 158 -17.88 -10.43 -2.16
CA THR A 158 -18.80 -11.05 -1.20
C THR A 158 -19.45 -9.97 -0.32
N GLU A 159 -20.53 -10.27 0.39
CA GLU A 159 -21.20 -9.29 1.27
C GLU A 159 -20.24 -8.63 2.27
N GLY A 160 -19.33 -9.44 2.85
CA GLY A 160 -18.34 -8.92 3.80
C GLY A 160 -17.27 -8.06 3.13
N VAL A 161 -16.76 -8.47 1.97
CA VAL A 161 -15.77 -7.72 1.19
C VAL A 161 -16.35 -6.40 0.68
N GLU A 162 -17.58 -6.41 0.15
CA GLU A 162 -18.26 -5.17 -0.28
C GLU A 162 -18.51 -4.22 0.90
N HIS A 163 -18.90 -4.75 2.07
CA HIS A 163 -19.04 -3.95 3.29
C HIS A 163 -17.72 -3.23 3.64
N VAL A 164 -16.57 -3.92 3.57
CA VAL A 164 -15.26 -3.30 3.84
C VAL A 164 -14.94 -2.26 2.77
N LEU A 165 -15.11 -2.58 1.49
CA LEU A 165 -14.82 -1.66 0.38
C LEU A 165 -15.64 -0.37 0.49
N ARG A 166 -16.96 -0.47 0.76
CA ARG A 166 -17.83 0.70 0.99
C ARG A 166 -17.43 1.48 2.24
N SER A 167 -16.99 0.80 3.31
CA SER A 167 -16.53 1.48 4.52
C SER A 167 -15.25 2.27 4.30
N VAL A 168 -14.31 1.73 3.53
CA VAL A 168 -13.09 2.40 3.08
C VAL A 168 -13.43 3.60 2.17
N ALA A 169 -14.34 3.42 1.21
CA ALA A 169 -14.80 4.47 0.31
C ALA A 169 -15.41 5.65 1.07
N ARG A 170 -16.30 5.37 2.03
CA ARG A 170 -16.92 6.40 2.88
C ARG A 170 -15.91 7.11 3.78
N ALA A 171 -14.91 6.38 4.31
CA ALA A 171 -13.83 7.00 5.07
C ALA A 171 -12.97 7.91 4.20
N HIS A 172 -12.67 7.51 2.94
CA HIS A 172 -12.01 8.38 1.95
C HIS A 172 -12.75 9.72 1.80
N VAL A 173 -14.06 9.66 1.53
CA VAL A 173 -14.89 10.86 1.33
C VAL A 173 -14.96 11.70 2.61
N ALA A 174 -15.22 11.06 3.77
CA ALA A 174 -15.37 11.75 5.05
C ALA A 174 -14.07 12.44 5.52
N THR A 175 -12.91 11.96 5.10
CA THR A 175 -11.60 12.53 5.46
C THR A 175 -11.03 13.48 4.39
N GLY A 176 -11.82 13.80 3.37
CA GLY A 176 -11.44 14.69 2.28
C GLY A 176 -10.38 14.12 1.37
N GLY A 177 -10.45 12.81 1.08
CA GLY A 177 -9.69 12.14 0.05
C GLY A 177 -8.44 11.41 0.55
N THR A 178 -8.43 10.83 1.76
CA THR A 178 -7.33 9.94 2.17
C THR A 178 -7.14 8.83 1.14
N PRO A 179 -5.93 8.60 0.58
CA PRO A 179 -5.73 7.65 -0.51
C PRO A 179 -6.08 6.23 -0.12
N VAL A 180 -6.42 5.42 -1.12
CA VAL A 180 -6.85 4.03 -0.95
C VAL A 180 -5.93 3.09 -1.73
N THR A 181 -5.49 2.00 -1.14
CA THR A 181 -4.90 0.87 -1.85
C THR A 181 -5.77 -0.37 -1.66
N ILE A 182 -6.00 -1.11 -2.74
CA ILE A 182 -6.89 -2.27 -2.75
C ILE A 182 -6.08 -3.49 -3.21
N HIS A 183 -5.90 -4.47 -2.32
CA HIS A 183 -5.41 -5.78 -2.74
C HIS A 183 -6.37 -6.39 -3.76
N THR A 184 -5.87 -6.91 -4.89
CA THR A 184 -6.69 -7.62 -5.86
C THR A 184 -6.06 -8.95 -6.26
N HIS A 185 -6.90 -9.85 -6.76
CA HIS A 185 -6.47 -11.11 -7.37
C HIS A 185 -6.45 -10.95 -8.89
N ALA A 186 -5.29 -11.03 -9.50
CA ALA A 186 -5.11 -10.72 -10.92
C ALA A 186 -6.03 -11.55 -11.85
N ALA A 187 -6.17 -12.87 -11.60
CA ALA A 187 -7.00 -13.74 -12.39
C ALA A 187 -8.51 -13.47 -12.22
N GLY A 188 -8.93 -12.79 -11.16
CA GLY A 188 -10.33 -12.47 -10.90
C GLY A 188 -10.86 -11.29 -11.74
N GLN A 189 -9.96 -10.40 -12.18
CA GLN A 189 -10.30 -9.19 -12.95
C GLN A 189 -11.45 -8.37 -12.33
N HIS A 190 -11.48 -8.27 -10.99
CA HIS A 190 -12.56 -7.60 -10.25
C HIS A 190 -12.51 -6.06 -10.33
N GLY A 191 -11.55 -5.49 -11.05
CA GLY A 191 -11.32 -4.04 -11.12
C GLY A 191 -12.54 -3.24 -11.54
N GLN A 192 -13.31 -3.71 -12.52
CA GLN A 192 -14.52 -3.01 -12.98
C GLN A 192 -15.58 -2.92 -11.87
N ALA A 193 -15.85 -4.02 -11.17
CA ALA A 193 -16.80 -4.04 -10.06
C ALA A 193 -16.34 -3.17 -8.89
N ILE A 194 -15.03 -3.15 -8.60
CA ILE A 194 -14.43 -2.23 -7.62
C ILE A 194 -14.67 -0.78 -8.03
N VAL A 195 -14.39 -0.42 -9.28
CA VAL A 195 -14.58 0.94 -9.81
C VAL A 195 -16.05 1.39 -9.69
N GLU A 196 -17.01 0.51 -9.97
CA GLU A 196 -18.43 0.81 -9.84
C GLU A 196 -18.81 1.17 -8.40
N VAL A 197 -18.41 0.33 -7.42
CA VAL A 197 -18.65 0.61 -5.99
C VAL A 197 -17.99 1.91 -5.55
N LEU A 198 -16.73 2.16 -5.96
CA LEU A 198 -16.02 3.38 -5.60
C LEU A 198 -16.69 4.64 -6.17
N LYS A 199 -17.17 4.57 -7.43
CA LYS A 199 -17.92 5.67 -8.06
C LYS A 199 -19.25 5.93 -7.38
N GLU A 200 -20.01 4.88 -7.02
CA GLU A 200 -21.24 5.00 -6.26
C GLU A 200 -21.07 5.74 -4.92
N GLU A 201 -19.96 5.47 -4.23
CA GLU A 201 -19.63 6.11 -2.96
C GLU A 201 -18.91 7.47 -3.12
N GLY A 202 -18.64 7.93 -4.36
CA GLY A 202 -18.05 9.24 -4.64
C GLY A 202 -16.54 9.36 -4.42
N VAL A 203 -15.81 8.26 -4.57
CA VAL A 203 -14.34 8.23 -4.39
C VAL A 203 -13.62 8.89 -5.57
N ASP A 204 -12.60 9.70 -5.29
CA ASP A 204 -11.67 10.18 -6.30
C ASP A 204 -10.71 9.05 -6.73
N LEU A 205 -10.97 8.49 -7.91
CA LEU A 205 -10.19 7.38 -8.46
C LEU A 205 -8.72 7.73 -8.69
N ASN A 206 -8.34 9.01 -8.84
CA ASN A 206 -6.94 9.40 -8.94
C ASN A 206 -6.14 9.15 -7.66
N ARG A 207 -6.82 8.90 -6.55
CA ARG A 207 -6.23 8.60 -5.25
C ARG A 207 -6.34 7.13 -4.87
N VAL A 208 -6.66 6.27 -5.84
CA VAL A 208 -6.82 4.82 -5.61
C VAL A 208 -5.73 4.04 -6.34
N VAL A 209 -5.10 3.11 -5.64
CA VAL A 209 -4.15 2.13 -6.18
C VAL A 209 -4.80 0.76 -6.24
N LEU A 210 -4.82 0.16 -7.43
CA LEU A 210 -5.22 -1.22 -7.66
C LEU A 210 -3.99 -2.11 -7.45
N GLY A 211 -3.84 -2.66 -6.25
CA GLY A 211 -2.70 -3.47 -5.84
C GLY A 211 -2.63 -4.80 -6.60
N HIS A 212 -1.42 -5.32 -6.75
CA HIS A 212 -1.10 -6.57 -7.43
C HIS A 212 -1.45 -6.60 -8.92
N SER A 213 -1.61 -5.42 -9.53
CA SER A 213 -1.79 -5.30 -10.98
C SER A 213 -0.61 -5.91 -11.76
N GLY A 214 0.59 -5.91 -11.17
CA GLY A 214 1.78 -6.55 -11.74
C GLY A 214 1.71 -8.05 -11.94
N ASP A 215 0.71 -8.73 -11.34
CA ASP A 215 0.49 -10.17 -11.54
C ASP A 215 -0.36 -10.47 -12.80
N ALA A 216 -1.04 -9.46 -13.36
CA ALA A 216 -1.86 -9.59 -14.57
C ALA A 216 -1.01 -9.55 -15.86
N VAL A 217 0.08 -10.31 -15.90
CA VAL A 217 1.13 -10.24 -16.94
C VAL A 217 0.65 -10.57 -18.36
N ARG A 218 -0.51 -11.19 -18.50
CA ARG A 218 -1.12 -11.55 -19.80
C ARG A 218 -2.28 -10.63 -20.20
N GLU A 219 -2.57 -9.61 -19.37
CA GLU A 219 -3.78 -8.81 -19.49
C GLU A 219 -3.49 -7.29 -19.59
N PRO A 220 -2.55 -6.85 -20.47
CA PRO A 220 -2.18 -5.44 -20.56
C PRO A 220 -3.35 -4.56 -21.01
N ASP A 221 -4.31 -5.10 -21.78
CA ASP A 221 -5.50 -4.36 -22.23
C ASP A 221 -6.47 -4.12 -21.07
N TYR A 222 -6.64 -5.11 -20.19
CA TYR A 222 -7.40 -4.93 -18.94
C TYR A 222 -6.77 -3.86 -18.05
N LEU A 223 -5.44 -3.91 -17.88
CA LEU A 223 -4.73 -2.92 -17.08
C LEU A 223 -4.84 -1.50 -17.68
N ALA A 224 -4.75 -1.38 -19.00
CA ALA A 224 -4.97 -0.11 -19.69
C ALA A 224 -6.38 0.43 -19.41
N ALA A 225 -7.41 -0.42 -19.55
CA ALA A 225 -8.80 -0.04 -19.25
C ALA A 225 -8.98 0.39 -17.79
N MET A 226 -8.30 -0.25 -16.83
CA MET A 226 -8.33 0.18 -15.42
C MET A 226 -7.64 1.53 -15.23
N ALA A 227 -6.47 1.73 -15.82
CA ALA A 227 -5.74 3.00 -15.76
C ALA A 227 -6.54 4.17 -16.37
N ASP A 228 -7.29 3.93 -17.45
CA ASP A 228 -8.15 4.92 -18.12
C ASP A 228 -9.32 5.38 -17.24
N THR A 229 -9.72 4.60 -16.23
CA THR A 229 -10.72 5.04 -15.24
C THR A 229 -10.20 6.12 -14.29
N GLY A 230 -8.88 6.35 -14.25
CA GLY A 230 -8.19 7.23 -13.31
C GLY A 230 -7.44 6.51 -12.19
N LEU A 231 -7.63 5.20 -12.01
CA LEU A 231 -6.88 4.40 -11.04
C LEU A 231 -5.38 4.39 -11.33
N THR A 232 -4.59 4.14 -10.30
CA THR A 232 -3.16 3.83 -10.44
C THR A 232 -2.95 2.34 -10.25
N LEU A 233 -2.14 1.73 -11.11
CA LEU A 233 -1.80 0.32 -11.07
C LEU A 233 -0.64 0.08 -10.09
N GLY A 234 -0.82 -0.79 -9.11
CA GLY A 234 0.23 -1.25 -8.23
C GLY A 234 1.04 -2.35 -8.93
N MET A 235 2.15 -1.99 -9.54
CA MET A 235 3.13 -2.93 -10.08
C MET A 235 4.02 -3.39 -8.92
N ASP A 236 3.45 -4.19 -8.08
CA ASP A 236 4.04 -4.72 -6.86
C ASP A 236 4.26 -6.24 -6.93
N ARG A 237 4.62 -6.87 -5.80
CA ARG A 237 5.02 -8.27 -5.69
C ARG A 237 6.27 -8.64 -6.48
N PHE A 238 7.12 -7.68 -6.81
CA PHE A 238 8.45 -7.99 -7.31
C PHE A 238 9.22 -8.85 -6.29
N GLY A 239 9.70 -10.01 -6.74
CA GLY A 239 10.38 -11.01 -5.91
C GLY A 239 9.48 -12.18 -5.49
N ILE A 240 8.15 -12.11 -5.64
CA ILE A 240 7.25 -13.25 -5.42
C ILE A 240 7.02 -13.97 -6.76
N ASP A 241 8.00 -14.75 -7.18
CA ASP A 241 8.00 -15.38 -8.50
C ASP A 241 6.96 -16.51 -8.67
N HIS A 242 6.26 -16.88 -7.58
CA HIS A 242 5.19 -17.87 -7.61
C HIS A 242 3.98 -17.44 -8.46
N PHE A 243 3.62 -16.14 -8.46
CA PHE A 243 2.49 -15.62 -9.25
C PHE A 243 2.90 -15.22 -10.66
N ALA A 244 4.05 -14.58 -10.79
CA ALA A 244 4.66 -14.21 -12.05
C ALA A 244 6.16 -14.03 -11.83
N THR A 245 6.98 -14.35 -12.83
CA THR A 245 8.43 -14.21 -12.71
C THR A 245 8.85 -12.74 -12.74
N PHE A 246 10.05 -12.46 -12.22
CA PHE A 246 10.70 -11.15 -12.34
C PHE A 246 10.63 -10.59 -13.77
N GLN A 247 11.00 -11.42 -14.76
CA GLN A 247 11.00 -11.01 -16.17
C GLN A 247 9.59 -10.67 -16.66
N GLN A 248 8.59 -11.52 -16.38
CA GLN A 248 7.22 -11.29 -16.82
C GLN A 248 6.66 -9.97 -16.27
N ARG A 249 6.87 -9.66 -14.97
CA ARG A 249 6.44 -8.38 -14.38
C ARG A 249 7.19 -7.19 -14.98
N SER A 250 8.50 -7.32 -15.16
CA SER A 250 9.33 -6.26 -15.73
C SER A 250 8.94 -5.97 -17.19
N ASP A 251 8.71 -7.00 -18.00
CA ASP A 251 8.23 -6.87 -19.38
C ASP A 251 6.85 -6.20 -19.44
N LEU A 252 5.96 -6.52 -18.50
CA LEU A 252 4.65 -5.86 -18.38
C LEU A 252 4.82 -4.36 -18.10
N VAL A 253 5.71 -3.97 -17.18
CA VAL A 253 5.98 -2.55 -16.90
C VAL A 253 6.52 -1.85 -18.14
N VAL A 254 7.48 -2.47 -18.85
CA VAL A 254 8.01 -1.94 -20.13
C VAL A 254 6.90 -1.72 -21.15
N GLU A 255 6.02 -2.71 -21.33
CA GLU A 255 4.88 -2.61 -22.25
C GLU A 255 3.91 -1.51 -21.87
N MET A 256 3.56 -1.38 -20.58
CA MET A 256 2.66 -0.34 -20.10
C MET A 256 3.29 1.06 -20.21
N CYS A 257 4.60 1.20 -20.02
CA CYS A 257 5.32 2.45 -20.30
C CYS A 257 5.27 2.79 -21.81
N ARG A 258 5.48 1.81 -22.68
CA ARG A 258 5.39 2.00 -24.15
C ARG A 258 3.99 2.44 -24.58
N ARG A 259 2.95 2.00 -23.89
CA ARG A 259 1.55 2.41 -24.11
C ARG A 259 1.23 3.80 -23.52
N GLY A 260 2.18 4.44 -22.81
CA GLY A 260 2.01 5.76 -22.20
C GLY A 260 1.42 5.77 -20.78
N TYR A 261 1.35 4.63 -20.11
CA TYR A 261 0.74 4.51 -18.77
C TYR A 261 1.73 4.69 -17.59
N ALA A 262 2.96 5.12 -17.80
CA ALA A 262 3.91 5.40 -16.73
C ALA A 262 3.35 6.36 -15.66
N GLY A 263 2.50 7.31 -16.06
CA GLY A 263 1.79 8.22 -15.14
C GLY A 263 0.69 7.56 -14.30
N ARG A 264 0.42 6.27 -14.52
CA ARG A 264 -0.61 5.47 -13.83
C ARG A 264 -0.06 4.20 -13.20
N MET A 265 1.23 4.14 -12.92
CA MET A 265 1.87 3.00 -12.24
C MET A 265 2.65 3.47 -11.03
N VAL A 266 2.76 2.59 -10.03
CA VAL A 266 3.66 2.70 -8.88
C VAL A 266 4.34 1.35 -8.67
N LEU A 267 5.57 1.36 -8.12
CA LEU A 267 6.37 0.14 -7.92
C LEU A 267 6.47 -0.21 -6.44
N ALA A 268 6.54 -1.51 -6.13
CA ALA A 268 6.77 -2.03 -4.79
C ALA A 268 7.08 -3.54 -4.81
N HIS A 269 7.21 -4.15 -3.62
CA HIS A 269 7.53 -5.59 -3.48
C HIS A 269 6.43 -6.38 -2.78
N ASP A 270 5.54 -5.71 -2.01
CA ASP A 270 4.65 -6.40 -1.07
C ASP A 270 5.47 -7.27 -0.08
N THR A 271 6.70 -6.81 0.25
CA THR A 271 7.63 -7.54 1.11
C THR A 271 7.50 -7.12 2.57
N CYS A 272 8.09 -7.92 3.46
CA CYS A 272 8.06 -7.69 4.90
C CYS A 272 9.34 -8.18 5.58
N CYS A 273 9.55 -7.73 6.81
CA CYS A 273 10.62 -8.26 7.66
C CYS A 273 10.25 -9.63 8.25
N TYR A 274 8.94 -9.86 8.49
CA TYR A 274 8.43 -11.14 8.97
C TYR A 274 6.96 -11.30 8.59
N ILE A 275 6.57 -12.54 8.30
CA ILE A 275 5.21 -12.95 8.02
C ILE A 275 4.96 -14.36 8.58
N ASP A 276 3.85 -14.55 9.30
CA ASP A 276 3.47 -15.85 9.86
C ASP A 276 2.50 -16.67 8.97
N TRP A 277 2.09 -16.11 7.82
CA TRP A 277 1.15 -16.78 6.93
C TRP A 277 1.77 -17.90 6.09
N PHE A 278 3.09 -17.92 6.01
CA PHE A 278 3.83 -18.96 5.29
C PHE A 278 4.46 -19.93 6.28
N GLY A 279 4.33 -21.23 6.00
CA GLY A 279 4.99 -22.24 6.79
C GLY A 279 6.53 -22.14 6.73
N PRO A 280 7.23 -22.73 7.71
CA PRO A 280 8.69 -22.72 7.75
C PRO A 280 9.31 -23.17 6.44
N GLY A 281 10.38 -22.51 6.00
CA GLY A 281 11.14 -22.83 4.78
C GLY A 281 10.58 -22.24 3.48
N ARG A 282 9.32 -21.82 3.42
CA ARG A 282 8.76 -21.25 2.18
C ARG A 282 9.36 -19.89 1.81
N LEU A 283 9.82 -19.13 2.79
CA LEU A 283 10.51 -17.85 2.55
C LEU A 283 11.91 -18.04 1.97
N ASP A 284 12.54 -19.18 2.24
CA ASP A 284 13.88 -19.48 1.73
C ASP A 284 13.92 -19.60 0.20
N ASP A 285 12.79 -19.92 -0.43
CA ASP A 285 12.65 -20.00 -1.88
C ASP A 285 12.44 -18.63 -2.54
N LEU A 286 12.11 -17.60 -1.75
CA LEU A 286 11.81 -16.25 -2.23
C LEU A 286 13.02 -15.30 -2.09
N LYS A 287 14.16 -15.68 -2.66
CA LYS A 287 15.44 -14.97 -2.51
C LYS A 287 15.41 -13.51 -2.94
N ASN A 288 14.58 -13.19 -3.93
CA ASN A 288 14.44 -11.82 -4.47
C ASN A 288 13.33 -11.02 -3.77
N TRP A 289 12.62 -11.62 -2.80
CA TRP A 289 11.54 -10.94 -2.10
C TRP A 289 12.08 -10.13 -0.90
N HIS A 290 12.68 -8.99 -1.21
CA HIS A 290 13.26 -8.07 -0.26
C HIS A 290 13.15 -6.62 -0.75
N TYR A 291 13.26 -5.65 0.14
CA TYR A 291 13.01 -4.22 -0.14
C TYR A 291 13.93 -3.56 -1.17
N LEU A 292 15.00 -4.21 -1.60
CA LEU A 292 15.98 -3.64 -2.52
C LEU A 292 15.84 -4.18 -3.95
N HIS A 293 15.04 -5.21 -4.18
CA HIS A 293 14.94 -5.86 -5.50
C HIS A 293 14.46 -4.89 -6.60
N VAL A 294 13.53 -3.96 -6.28
CA VAL A 294 13.13 -2.92 -7.25
C VAL A 294 14.33 -2.07 -7.64
N THR A 295 15.10 -1.55 -6.69
CA THR A 295 16.20 -0.63 -6.97
C THR A 295 17.41 -1.34 -7.60
N GLN A 296 17.71 -2.57 -7.19
CA GLN A 296 18.91 -3.29 -7.60
C GLN A 296 18.75 -4.08 -8.90
N ASP A 297 17.54 -4.55 -9.20
CA ASP A 297 17.30 -5.43 -10.34
C ASP A 297 16.23 -4.87 -11.30
N VAL A 298 15.06 -4.45 -10.78
CA VAL A 298 13.94 -4.00 -11.64
C VAL A 298 14.30 -2.72 -12.37
N LEU A 299 14.78 -1.69 -11.67
CA LEU A 299 15.11 -0.41 -12.32
C LEU A 299 16.24 -0.52 -13.35
N PRO A 300 17.33 -1.27 -13.11
CA PRO A 300 18.31 -1.57 -14.15
C PRO A 300 17.69 -2.25 -15.37
N TYR A 301 16.87 -3.29 -15.17
CA TYR A 301 16.17 -3.98 -16.25
C TYR A 301 15.30 -3.03 -17.09
N LEU A 302 14.49 -2.18 -16.43
CA LEU A 302 13.63 -1.21 -17.14
C LEU A 302 14.45 -0.26 -18.02
N ARG A 303 15.60 0.25 -17.52
CA ARG A 303 16.49 1.13 -18.29
C ARG A 303 17.09 0.41 -19.49
N GLU A 304 17.57 -0.82 -19.33
CA GLU A 304 18.11 -1.65 -20.40
C GLU A 304 17.08 -1.94 -21.49
N HIS A 305 15.79 -2.01 -21.13
CA HIS A 305 14.69 -2.22 -22.07
C HIS A 305 14.01 -0.94 -22.55
N GLY A 306 14.70 0.21 -22.38
CA GLY A 306 14.33 1.47 -23.02
C GLY A 306 13.27 2.29 -22.28
N VAL A 307 12.94 1.98 -21.02
CA VAL A 307 12.09 2.84 -20.20
C VAL A 307 12.88 4.10 -19.82
N PRO A 308 12.44 5.30 -20.22
CA PRO A 308 13.16 6.53 -19.92
C PRO A 308 13.16 6.82 -18.41
N GLN A 309 14.23 7.48 -17.93
CA GLN A 309 14.35 7.84 -16.51
C GLN A 309 13.16 8.69 -16.04
N SER A 310 12.62 9.54 -16.89
CA SER A 310 11.43 10.35 -16.58
C SER A 310 10.19 9.50 -16.23
N ASP A 311 10.04 8.32 -16.80
CA ASP A 311 8.93 7.41 -16.50
C ASP A 311 9.19 6.65 -15.19
N ILE A 312 10.45 6.27 -14.94
CA ILE A 312 10.87 5.71 -13.64
C ILE A 312 10.62 6.73 -12.52
N ASP A 313 11.01 8.00 -12.73
CA ASP A 313 10.78 9.07 -11.76
C ASP A 313 9.27 9.32 -11.51
N ARG A 314 8.44 9.19 -12.55
CA ARG A 314 6.98 9.24 -12.38
C ARG A 314 6.48 8.14 -11.47
N MET A 315 6.90 6.89 -11.70
CA MET A 315 6.44 5.73 -10.95
C MET A 315 6.88 5.74 -9.48
N LEU A 316 8.05 6.28 -9.18
CA LEU A 316 8.62 6.29 -7.83
C LEU A 316 8.44 7.60 -7.07
N THR A 317 8.16 8.72 -7.74
CA THR A 317 8.12 10.04 -7.10
C THR A 317 6.83 10.80 -7.40
N ALA A 318 6.55 11.11 -8.68
CA ALA A 318 5.44 11.99 -9.04
C ALA A 318 4.06 11.35 -8.77
N ASN A 319 3.88 10.09 -9.14
CA ASN A 319 2.62 9.37 -8.89
C ASN A 319 2.38 9.14 -7.40
N PRO A 320 3.38 8.65 -6.60
CA PRO A 320 3.24 8.58 -5.16
C PRO A 320 2.89 9.92 -4.51
N ALA A 321 3.56 11.01 -4.89
CA ALA A 321 3.27 12.34 -4.34
C ALA A 321 1.84 12.79 -4.68
N ARG A 322 1.37 12.59 -5.91
CA ARG A 322 -0.02 12.87 -6.32
C ARG A 322 -1.03 12.05 -5.50
N ILE A 323 -0.73 10.77 -5.26
CA ILE A 323 -1.64 9.88 -4.51
C ILE A 323 -1.65 10.25 -3.03
N LEU A 324 -0.50 10.47 -2.41
CA LEU A 324 -0.38 10.66 -0.97
C LEU A 324 -0.72 12.10 -0.52
N ALA A 325 -0.29 13.12 -1.29
CA ALA A 325 -0.45 14.52 -0.89
C ALA A 325 -1.70 15.20 -1.49
N GLY A 326 -2.19 14.75 -2.63
CA GLY A 326 -3.39 15.26 -3.30
C GLY A 326 -3.12 16.40 -4.23
#